data_535ce076abaae39da4f3475e16739bf5
#
_entry.id   535ce076abaae39da4f3475e16739bf5
#
_cell.length_a   1.000
_cell.length_b   1.000
_cell.length_c   1.000
_cell.angle_alpha   90.00
_cell.angle_beta   90.00
_cell.angle_gamma   90.00
#
_symmetry.space_group_name_H-M   'P 1'
#
loop_
_entity.id
_entity.type
_entity.pdbx_description
1 polymer ?
#
loop_
_entity_poly.entity_id
_entity_poly.type
_entity_poly.pdbx_seq_one_letter_code
_entity_poly.pdbx_strand_id
1 'polypeptide(L)'
;MDFKAETGPENVVTIKVVGVGGAGNNVVNRMVKSGTQGVEFIAVNTDKQALAVSSADQKIQIGEKLTHGQGAGSDPEVGKRSAEESRNNIAKSLEDADMVFITAGMGGGTGTGAAPTVADIAREAGVLTVGVVTKPFKFEGKRRMDQANEGIKDMLGKVDSLLIIPNDRLKYATDQKVTLANAFEIADDVLRQAVTSISDLIKNTGFINLDFADVTCIMKNAGFAHMGVGRAAGKGKAEDAARMAVASPLMETSINGAHGVLINITGSEDMGLEDVEAAANLVQEAAHPDANIIFGATFDESMQDEIRVTVIATGFEEAPAGKKTEAAPEVKKPVVKPAAKPVEPAFEMPAQNLFTSAAEKAVEEPAAAPQSSDEEDPFDSIFKIFNAK
;
A
#
# COMPACT_ATOMS: atom_id res chain seq x y z
N MET A 1 -26.82 50.05 5.51
CA MET A 1 -26.43 49.10 6.56
C MET A 1 -25.47 48.12 5.91
N ASP A 2 -24.18 48.36 6.05
CA ASP A 2 -23.18 47.48 5.53
C ASP A 2 -23.05 46.26 6.45
N PHE A 3 -23.53 45.12 5.99
CA PHE A 3 -23.21 43.85 6.60
C PHE A 3 -21.74 43.57 6.39
N LYS A 4 -20.86 43.92 7.31
CA LYS A 4 -19.57 43.30 7.43
C LYS A 4 -19.81 41.85 7.88
N ALA A 5 -19.67 40.90 7.00
CA ALA A 5 -19.45 39.53 7.37
C ALA A 5 -18.16 39.52 8.24
N GLU A 6 -18.30 39.28 9.54
CA GLU A 6 -17.18 38.86 10.36
C GLU A 6 -16.78 37.49 9.85
N THR A 7 -15.84 37.45 8.93
CA THR A 7 -15.07 36.22 8.67
C THR A 7 -14.23 36.01 9.93
N GLY A 8 -14.81 35.27 10.90
CA GLY A 8 -14.03 34.66 11.97
C GLY A 8 -12.96 33.78 11.34
N PRO A 9 -11.91 33.35 12.04
CA PRO A 9 -10.93 32.44 11.51
C PRO A 9 -11.70 31.26 10.93
N GLU A 10 -11.56 31.04 9.61
CA GLU A 10 -12.08 29.85 8.96
C GLU A 10 -11.60 28.66 9.78
N ASN A 11 -12.52 27.85 10.29
CA ASN A 11 -12.21 26.60 10.97
C ASN A 11 -11.57 25.65 9.92
N VAL A 12 -10.31 25.89 9.61
CA VAL A 12 -9.55 25.04 8.69
C VAL A 12 -9.26 23.75 9.42
N VAL A 13 -9.88 22.65 8.98
CA VAL A 13 -9.63 21.31 9.51
C VAL A 13 -8.13 21.03 9.53
N THR A 14 -7.60 20.70 10.69
CA THR A 14 -6.16 20.38 10.85
C THR A 14 -5.96 18.89 10.66
N ILE A 15 -5.30 18.52 9.56
CA ILE A 15 -4.97 17.13 9.21
C ILE A 15 -3.47 16.91 9.45
N LYS A 16 -3.13 15.89 10.22
CA LYS A 16 -1.74 15.48 10.45
C LYS A 16 -1.47 14.09 9.87
N VAL A 17 -0.29 13.92 9.26
CA VAL A 17 0.15 12.65 8.69
C VAL A 17 1.39 12.18 9.47
N VAL A 18 1.23 11.10 10.20
CA VAL A 18 2.28 10.52 11.05
C VAL A 18 2.88 9.30 10.37
N GLY A 19 4.11 9.42 9.90
CA GLY A 19 4.87 8.29 9.37
C GLY A 19 5.63 7.58 10.48
N VAL A 20 5.32 6.31 10.74
CA VAL A 20 5.92 5.52 11.82
C VAL A 20 6.88 4.48 11.28
N GLY A 21 8.13 4.53 11.73
CA GLY A 21 9.22 3.65 11.28
C GLY A 21 9.72 3.97 9.88
N GLY A 22 10.59 3.13 9.32
CA GLY A 22 11.26 3.40 8.06
C GLY A 22 10.30 3.58 6.89
N ALA A 23 9.38 2.64 6.68
CA ALA A 23 8.42 2.72 5.58
C ALA A 23 7.48 3.93 5.72
N GLY A 24 6.91 4.17 6.92
CA GLY A 24 6.06 5.34 7.15
C GLY A 24 6.79 6.66 6.91
N ASN A 25 8.05 6.77 7.33
CA ASN A 25 8.87 7.95 7.08
C ASN A 25 9.16 8.16 5.58
N ASN A 26 9.33 7.07 4.81
CA ASN A 26 9.50 7.16 3.36
C ASN A 26 8.26 7.71 2.67
N VAL A 27 7.07 7.26 3.09
CA VAL A 27 5.80 7.78 2.58
C VAL A 27 5.68 9.28 2.85
N VAL A 28 5.93 9.72 4.08
CA VAL A 28 5.95 11.15 4.45
C VAL A 28 6.95 11.92 3.58
N ASN A 29 8.17 11.43 3.42
CA ASN A 29 9.17 12.08 2.57
C ASN A 29 8.70 12.21 1.11
N ARG A 30 7.97 11.22 0.58
CA ARG A 30 7.40 11.29 -0.77
C ARG A 30 6.27 12.30 -0.86
N MET A 31 5.38 12.36 0.15
CA MET A 31 4.29 13.35 0.20
C MET A 31 4.83 14.77 0.22
N VAL A 32 5.84 15.04 1.04
CA VAL A 32 6.51 16.34 1.07
C VAL A 32 7.16 16.68 -0.28
N LYS A 33 7.86 15.73 -0.89
CA LYS A 33 8.49 15.91 -2.21
C LYS A 33 7.49 16.11 -3.35
N SER A 34 6.32 15.49 -3.28
CA SER A 34 5.24 15.68 -4.27
C SER A 34 4.49 17.00 -4.08
N GLY A 35 4.84 17.79 -3.06
CA GLY A 35 4.20 19.09 -2.82
C GLY A 35 2.79 18.98 -2.25
N THR A 36 2.44 17.87 -1.58
CA THR A 36 1.15 17.72 -0.91
C THR A 36 0.98 18.85 0.11
N GLN A 37 -0.07 19.64 -0.03
CA GLN A 37 -0.36 20.81 0.80
C GLN A 37 -1.52 20.56 1.76
N GLY A 38 -1.69 21.45 2.74
CA GLY A 38 -2.82 21.43 3.65
C GLY A 38 -2.74 20.37 4.77
N VAL A 39 -1.63 19.66 4.90
CA VAL A 39 -1.39 18.67 5.95
C VAL A 39 -0.07 18.93 6.65
N GLU A 40 0.01 18.61 7.94
CA GLU A 40 1.26 18.66 8.72
C GLU A 40 1.89 17.26 8.75
N PHE A 41 3.20 17.20 8.54
CA PHE A 41 3.94 15.95 8.46
C PHE A 41 4.74 15.68 9.70
N ILE A 42 4.55 14.51 10.31
CA ILE A 42 5.27 14.07 11.50
C ILE A 42 5.99 12.76 11.21
N ALA A 43 7.30 12.71 11.43
CA ALA A 43 8.08 11.48 11.34
C ALA A 43 8.38 10.94 12.74
N VAL A 44 8.01 9.70 13.01
CA VAL A 44 8.23 8.98 14.26
C VAL A 44 9.13 7.78 14.01
N ASN A 45 10.26 7.68 14.67
CA ASN A 45 11.17 6.55 14.51
C ASN A 45 12.05 6.31 15.75
N THR A 46 12.50 5.06 15.91
CA THR A 46 13.54 4.65 16.87
C THR A 46 14.95 4.84 16.30
N ASP A 47 15.07 5.05 14.98
CA ASP A 47 16.33 5.27 14.28
C ASP A 47 16.58 6.75 14.05
N LYS A 48 17.60 7.29 14.72
CA LYS A 48 18.00 8.70 14.64
C LYS A 48 18.55 9.06 13.24
N GLN A 49 19.21 8.14 12.56
CA GLN A 49 19.76 8.40 11.24
C GLN A 49 18.64 8.55 10.20
N ALA A 50 17.62 7.67 10.28
CA ALA A 50 16.44 7.77 9.44
C ALA A 50 15.68 9.09 9.66
N LEU A 51 15.55 9.56 10.91
CA LEU A 51 14.94 10.85 11.23
C LEU A 51 15.76 12.04 10.71
N ALA A 52 17.08 11.96 10.74
CA ALA A 52 17.94 13.04 10.28
C ALA A 52 17.70 13.38 8.80
N VAL A 53 17.44 12.39 7.96
CA VAL A 53 17.17 12.56 6.52
C VAL A 53 15.69 12.74 6.17
N SER A 54 14.80 12.71 7.15
CA SER A 54 13.37 12.95 6.93
C SER A 54 13.10 14.39 6.52
N SER A 55 12.11 14.58 5.65
CA SER A 55 11.63 15.89 5.19
C SER A 55 10.38 16.36 5.96
N ALA A 56 9.95 15.61 6.99
CA ALA A 56 8.79 15.97 7.80
C ALA A 56 8.99 17.28 8.58
N ASP A 57 7.89 18.00 8.83
CA ASP A 57 7.86 19.25 9.60
C ASP A 57 8.29 19.02 11.05
N GLN A 58 7.80 17.91 11.62
CA GLN A 58 8.17 17.48 12.97
C GLN A 58 8.83 16.10 12.94
N LYS A 59 9.85 15.92 13.77
CA LYS A 59 10.59 14.66 13.88
C LYS A 59 10.66 14.23 15.34
N ILE A 60 10.13 13.06 15.62
CA ILE A 60 10.05 12.52 16.98
C ILE A 60 10.88 11.24 17.05
N GLN A 61 12.01 11.32 17.76
CA GLN A 61 12.74 10.13 18.14
C GLN A 61 12.03 9.48 19.34
N ILE A 62 11.64 8.21 19.19
CA ILE A 62 11.01 7.43 20.26
C ILE A 62 11.98 6.40 20.82
N GLY A 63 11.82 6.07 22.11
CA GLY A 63 12.62 5.07 22.79
C GLY A 63 14.10 5.43 22.88
N GLU A 64 14.44 6.68 23.18
CA GLU A 64 15.81 7.14 23.24
C GLU A 64 16.65 6.35 24.26
N LYS A 65 16.07 6.05 25.43
CA LYS A 65 16.73 5.28 26.49
C LYS A 65 16.82 3.79 26.16
N LEU A 66 15.80 3.30 25.40
CA LEU A 66 15.70 1.87 25.09
C LEU A 66 16.56 1.46 23.88
N THR A 67 16.58 2.29 22.84
CA THR A 67 17.24 1.96 21.56
C THR A 67 18.51 2.75 21.29
N HIS A 68 18.76 3.80 22.04
CA HIS A 68 19.89 4.72 21.84
C HIS A 68 19.97 5.28 20.40
N GLY A 69 18.82 5.34 19.70
CA GLY A 69 18.74 5.81 18.32
C GLY A 69 19.20 4.81 17.26
N GLN A 70 19.38 3.53 17.62
CA GLN A 70 19.86 2.47 16.72
C GLN A 70 18.73 1.63 16.09
N GLY A 71 17.47 2.03 16.27
CA GLY A 71 16.33 1.30 15.75
C GLY A 71 15.82 0.20 16.69
N ALA A 72 14.72 -0.45 16.33
CA ALA A 72 14.06 -1.48 17.13
C ALA A 72 14.53 -2.93 16.84
N GLY A 73 15.55 -3.13 16.00
CA GLY A 73 16.11 -4.46 15.72
C GLY A 73 15.10 -5.48 15.15
N SER A 74 14.08 -5.03 14.40
CA SER A 74 12.98 -5.85 13.88
C SER A 74 12.12 -6.50 14.97
N ASP A 75 12.14 -5.99 16.21
CA ASP A 75 11.33 -6.45 17.34
C ASP A 75 10.18 -5.46 17.59
N PRO A 76 8.89 -5.87 17.37
CA PRO A 76 7.73 -5.02 17.61
C PRO A 76 7.56 -4.62 19.08
N GLU A 77 7.94 -5.47 20.05
CA GLU A 77 7.86 -5.12 21.47
C GLU A 77 8.80 -3.96 21.84
N VAL A 78 9.99 -3.93 21.23
CA VAL A 78 10.91 -2.78 21.37
C VAL A 78 10.27 -1.52 20.78
N GLY A 79 9.64 -1.64 19.61
CA GLY A 79 8.91 -0.53 18.97
C GLY A 79 7.79 0.01 19.85
N LYS A 80 6.95 -0.85 20.39
CA LYS A 80 5.85 -0.51 21.30
C LYS A 80 6.33 0.20 22.55
N ARG A 81 7.29 -0.41 23.25
CA ARG A 81 7.88 0.18 24.48
C ARG A 81 8.56 1.54 24.20
N SER A 82 9.15 1.71 23.03
CA SER A 82 9.73 2.97 22.59
C SER A 82 8.68 4.06 22.41
N ALA A 83 7.53 3.74 21.85
CA ALA A 83 6.41 4.66 21.74
C ALA A 83 5.80 5.00 23.10
N GLU A 84 5.65 4.02 23.98
CA GLU A 84 5.16 4.25 25.35
C GLU A 84 6.13 5.16 26.16
N GLU A 85 7.44 4.98 26.04
CA GLU A 85 8.44 5.88 26.64
C GLU A 85 8.24 7.33 26.20
N SER A 86 7.84 7.53 24.96
CA SER A 86 7.73 8.84 24.32
C SER A 86 6.29 9.36 24.21
N ARG A 87 5.33 8.73 24.93
CA ARG A 87 3.87 8.99 24.83
C ARG A 87 3.53 10.48 24.92
N ASN A 88 4.13 11.21 25.87
CA ASN A 88 3.88 12.64 26.05
C ASN A 88 4.35 13.49 24.86
N ASN A 89 5.47 13.15 24.24
CA ASN A 89 5.98 13.87 23.08
C ASN A 89 5.08 13.64 21.85
N ILE A 90 4.59 12.39 21.69
CA ILE A 90 3.64 12.03 20.63
C ILE A 90 2.32 12.77 20.86
N ALA A 91 1.75 12.73 22.07
CA ALA A 91 0.50 13.40 22.41
C ALA A 91 0.57 14.90 22.09
N LYS A 92 1.67 15.56 22.50
CA LYS A 92 1.89 16.99 22.23
C LYS A 92 1.94 17.31 20.73
N SER A 93 2.50 16.42 19.91
CA SER A 93 2.55 16.63 18.46
C SER A 93 1.21 16.46 17.78
N LEU A 94 0.25 15.81 18.45
CA LEU A 94 -1.11 15.57 17.95
C LEU A 94 -2.12 16.58 18.49
N GLU A 95 -1.70 17.49 19.36
CA GLU A 95 -2.57 18.60 19.82
C GLU A 95 -3.09 19.38 18.61
N ASP A 96 -4.32 19.87 18.69
CA ASP A 96 -5.00 20.66 17.66
C ASP A 96 -5.29 19.92 16.34
N ALA A 97 -5.11 18.59 16.28
CA ALA A 97 -5.49 17.81 15.11
C ALA A 97 -7.00 17.42 15.17
N ASP A 98 -7.70 17.64 14.05
CA ASP A 98 -9.07 17.12 13.85
C ASP A 98 -9.01 15.70 13.29
N MET A 99 -8.00 15.41 12.44
CA MET A 99 -7.79 14.11 11.80
C MET A 99 -6.31 13.74 11.77
N VAL A 100 -6.02 12.47 11.99
CA VAL A 100 -4.67 11.93 11.93
C VAL A 100 -4.62 10.70 11.04
N PHE A 101 -3.77 10.75 10.02
CA PHE A 101 -3.36 9.56 9.27
C PHE A 101 -2.10 8.98 9.88
N ILE A 102 -2.13 7.68 10.16
CA ILE A 102 -0.97 6.95 10.67
C ILE A 102 -0.52 5.96 9.60
N THR A 103 0.62 6.23 8.98
CA THR A 103 1.16 5.36 7.94
C THR A 103 2.36 4.57 8.44
N ALA A 104 2.35 3.26 8.19
CA ALA A 104 3.41 2.36 8.61
C ALA A 104 3.51 1.13 7.71
N GLY A 105 4.73 0.60 7.55
CA GLY A 105 4.94 -0.74 7.02
C GLY A 105 4.91 -1.77 8.15
N MET A 106 3.97 -2.70 8.08
CA MET A 106 3.84 -3.77 9.07
C MET A 106 4.84 -4.91 8.82
N GLY A 107 5.24 -5.60 9.88
CA GLY A 107 6.19 -6.71 9.85
C GLY A 107 7.62 -6.34 10.25
N GLY A 108 7.89 -5.05 10.48
CA GLY A 108 9.14 -4.57 11.08
C GLY A 108 9.02 -4.37 12.60
N GLY A 109 10.04 -3.80 13.23
CA GLY A 109 10.01 -3.50 14.66
C GLY A 109 9.26 -2.22 14.99
N THR A 110 9.76 -1.07 14.50
CA THR A 110 9.23 0.25 14.86
C THR A 110 7.81 0.46 14.33
N GLY A 111 7.57 0.26 13.02
CA GLY A 111 6.24 0.48 12.43
C GLY A 111 5.16 -0.40 13.07
N THR A 112 5.44 -1.70 13.19
CA THR A 112 4.49 -2.67 13.74
C THR A 112 4.16 -2.43 15.22
N GLY A 113 5.19 -2.11 16.02
CA GLY A 113 5.00 -1.95 17.46
C GLY A 113 4.55 -0.56 17.88
N ALA A 114 5.08 0.50 17.25
CA ALA A 114 4.81 1.87 17.65
C ALA A 114 3.53 2.45 17.02
N ALA A 115 3.16 2.08 15.78
CA ALA A 115 1.98 2.65 15.14
C ALA A 115 0.68 2.42 15.92
N PRO A 116 0.42 1.24 16.52
CA PRO A 116 -0.76 1.05 17.37
C PRO A 116 -0.76 1.94 18.61
N THR A 117 0.40 2.22 19.20
CA THR A 117 0.50 3.13 20.36
C THR A 117 0.26 4.59 19.95
N VAL A 118 0.76 5.02 18.79
CA VAL A 118 0.47 6.35 18.23
C VAL A 118 -1.03 6.50 17.95
N ALA A 119 -1.67 5.47 17.42
CA ALA A 119 -3.12 5.45 17.16
C ALA A 119 -3.94 5.56 18.45
N ASP A 120 -3.55 4.84 19.48
CA ASP A 120 -4.16 4.88 20.80
C ASP A 120 -4.14 6.29 21.40
N ILE A 121 -2.99 6.96 21.30
CA ILE A 121 -2.81 8.34 21.77
C ILE A 121 -3.72 9.30 21.00
N ALA A 122 -3.78 9.18 19.66
CA ALA A 122 -4.64 10.03 18.83
C ALA A 122 -6.11 9.83 19.16
N ARG A 123 -6.54 8.58 19.33
CA ARG A 123 -7.93 8.25 19.66
C ARG A 123 -8.33 8.70 21.06
N GLU A 124 -7.44 8.59 22.06
CA GLU A 124 -7.67 9.12 23.41
C GLU A 124 -7.86 10.64 23.41
N ALA A 125 -7.19 11.34 22.50
CA ALA A 125 -7.36 12.78 22.29
C ALA A 125 -8.68 13.13 21.56
N GLY A 126 -9.46 12.14 21.11
CA GLY A 126 -10.74 12.34 20.41
C GLY A 126 -10.58 12.67 18.92
N VAL A 127 -9.38 12.51 18.36
CA VAL A 127 -9.04 12.82 16.98
C VAL A 127 -9.52 11.69 16.06
N LEU A 128 -10.10 12.01 14.90
CA LEU A 128 -10.45 11.01 13.89
C LEU A 128 -9.16 10.33 13.40
N THR A 129 -9.01 9.04 13.69
CA THR A 129 -7.76 8.31 13.50
C THR A 129 -7.89 7.27 12.38
N VAL A 130 -7.15 7.46 11.30
CA VAL A 130 -7.14 6.55 10.14
C VAL A 130 -5.75 5.92 9.99
N GLY A 131 -5.72 4.59 10.07
CA GLY A 131 -4.51 3.81 9.78
C GLY A 131 -4.41 3.48 8.30
N VAL A 132 -3.25 3.72 7.69
CA VAL A 132 -2.94 3.34 6.31
C VAL A 132 -1.65 2.55 6.29
N VAL A 133 -1.73 1.23 6.20
CA VAL A 133 -0.59 0.34 6.44
C VAL A 133 -0.38 -0.66 5.31
N THR A 134 0.87 -1.10 5.14
CA THR A 134 1.19 -2.16 4.18
C THR A 134 1.49 -3.48 4.86
N LYS A 135 1.08 -4.60 4.20
CA LYS A 135 1.59 -5.94 4.52
C LYS A 135 2.86 -6.22 3.72
N PRO A 136 3.86 -6.90 4.30
CA PRO A 136 5.10 -7.21 3.60
C PRO A 136 4.87 -8.12 2.39
N PHE A 137 5.82 -8.12 1.46
CA PHE A 137 5.84 -9.09 0.37
C PHE A 137 6.10 -10.51 0.91
N LYS A 138 5.57 -11.53 0.23
CA LYS A 138 5.79 -12.95 0.61
C LYS A 138 7.26 -13.34 0.67
N PHE A 139 8.10 -12.75 -0.22
CA PHE A 139 9.54 -13.03 -0.22
C PHE A 139 10.27 -12.52 1.03
N GLU A 140 9.68 -11.58 1.78
CA GLU A 140 10.26 -11.10 3.04
C GLU A 140 10.17 -12.12 4.20
N GLY A 141 9.44 -13.20 3.98
CA GLY A 141 9.39 -14.37 4.85
C GLY A 141 8.21 -14.42 5.82
N LYS A 142 7.90 -15.64 6.26
CA LYS A 142 6.72 -15.93 7.09
C LYS A 142 6.73 -15.17 8.42
N ARG A 143 7.88 -15.11 9.11
CA ARG A 143 8.00 -14.42 10.41
C ARG A 143 7.55 -12.96 10.29
N ARG A 144 7.97 -12.27 9.21
CA ARG A 144 7.61 -10.88 8.98
C ARG A 144 6.13 -10.70 8.70
N MET A 145 5.53 -11.64 7.96
CA MET A 145 4.10 -11.66 7.71
C MET A 145 3.29 -11.93 8.99
N ASP A 146 3.73 -12.86 9.84
CA ASP A 146 3.05 -13.14 11.10
C ASP A 146 3.09 -11.93 12.04
N GLN A 147 4.25 -11.26 12.17
CA GLN A 147 4.38 -10.01 12.91
C GLN A 147 3.47 -8.90 12.35
N ALA A 148 3.36 -8.81 11.01
CA ALA A 148 2.47 -7.84 10.38
C ALA A 148 1.01 -8.09 10.73
N ASN A 149 0.56 -9.34 10.71
CA ASN A 149 -0.81 -9.71 11.05
C ASN A 149 -1.15 -9.42 12.52
N GLU A 150 -0.20 -9.64 13.45
CA GLU A 150 -0.35 -9.27 14.86
C GLU A 150 -0.45 -7.75 15.03
N GLY A 151 0.45 -6.99 14.40
CA GLY A 151 0.41 -5.53 14.44
C GLY A 151 -0.88 -4.93 13.85
N ILE A 152 -1.40 -5.52 12.78
CA ILE A 152 -2.69 -5.13 12.17
C ILE A 152 -3.85 -5.36 13.15
N LYS A 153 -3.87 -6.49 13.86
CA LYS A 153 -4.89 -6.74 14.88
C LYS A 153 -4.83 -5.74 16.03
N ASP A 154 -3.61 -5.41 16.46
CA ASP A 154 -3.40 -4.39 17.50
C ASP A 154 -3.85 -3.00 17.04
N MET A 155 -3.60 -2.68 15.77
CA MET A 155 -3.97 -1.40 15.15
C MET A 155 -5.48 -1.25 15.00
N LEU A 156 -6.18 -2.31 14.59
CA LEU A 156 -7.63 -2.30 14.31
C LEU A 156 -8.45 -1.84 15.52
N GLY A 157 -8.05 -2.23 16.74
CA GLY A 157 -8.73 -1.82 17.97
C GLY A 157 -8.47 -0.35 18.38
N LYS A 158 -7.54 0.33 17.71
CA LYS A 158 -7.02 1.64 18.11
C LYS A 158 -7.20 2.75 17.07
N VAL A 159 -7.75 2.42 15.92
CA VAL A 159 -8.10 3.38 14.85
C VAL A 159 -9.60 3.38 14.61
N ASP A 160 -10.11 4.42 13.99
CA ASP A 160 -11.49 4.48 13.52
C ASP A 160 -11.65 3.68 12.21
N SER A 161 -10.71 3.84 11.31
CA SER A 161 -10.65 3.10 10.04
C SER A 161 -9.23 2.60 9.78
N LEU A 162 -9.10 1.37 9.27
CA LEU A 162 -7.83 0.76 8.93
C LEU A 162 -7.80 0.31 7.48
N LEU A 163 -7.03 1.03 6.67
CA LEU A 163 -6.75 0.69 5.29
C LEU A 163 -5.49 -0.18 5.21
N ILE A 164 -5.62 -1.37 4.63
CA ILE A 164 -4.53 -2.33 4.50
C ILE A 164 -4.19 -2.51 3.03
N ILE A 165 -2.92 -2.36 2.67
CA ILE A 165 -2.41 -2.54 1.32
C ILE A 165 -1.47 -3.75 1.30
N PRO A 166 -1.90 -4.88 0.71
CA PRO A 166 -1.03 -6.04 0.56
C PRO A 166 -0.01 -5.80 -0.57
N ASN A 167 1.29 -5.74 -0.24
CA ASN A 167 2.34 -5.46 -1.22
C ASN A 167 2.36 -6.46 -2.38
N ASP A 168 2.01 -7.74 -2.14
CA ASP A 168 1.93 -8.75 -3.20
C ASP A 168 0.92 -8.43 -4.31
N ARG A 169 -0.08 -7.59 -4.02
CA ARG A 169 -1.11 -7.20 -4.99
C ARG A 169 -0.71 -6.01 -5.86
N LEU A 170 0.33 -5.27 -5.46
CA LEU A 170 0.81 -4.12 -6.21
C LEU A 170 1.21 -4.46 -7.65
N LYS A 171 1.71 -5.68 -7.88
CA LYS A 171 2.06 -6.17 -9.22
C LYS A 171 0.88 -6.27 -10.20
N TYR A 172 -0.35 -6.25 -9.69
CA TYR A 172 -1.57 -6.27 -10.49
C TYR A 172 -2.25 -4.91 -10.56
N ALA A 173 -1.83 -3.96 -9.72
CA ALA A 173 -2.42 -2.63 -9.60
C ALA A 173 -1.66 -1.55 -10.41
N THR A 174 -0.61 -1.93 -11.12
CA THR A 174 0.20 -1.02 -11.94
C THR A 174 0.53 -1.66 -13.28
N ASP A 175 0.53 -0.84 -14.33
CA ASP A 175 0.97 -1.25 -15.68
C ASP A 175 2.49 -1.32 -15.80
N GLN A 176 3.21 -0.74 -14.83
CA GLN A 176 4.67 -0.77 -14.80
C GLN A 176 5.18 -2.14 -14.36
N LYS A 177 6.28 -2.57 -14.97
CA LYS A 177 6.96 -3.79 -14.51
C LYS A 177 7.47 -3.59 -13.07
N VAL A 178 6.90 -4.35 -12.13
CA VAL A 178 7.36 -4.35 -10.74
C VAL A 178 8.66 -5.15 -10.64
N THR A 179 9.71 -4.48 -10.22
CA THR A 179 11.04 -5.04 -9.97
C THR A 179 11.38 -4.91 -8.50
N LEU A 180 12.39 -5.62 -8.01
CA LEU A 180 12.82 -5.47 -6.62
C LEU A 180 13.27 -4.03 -6.29
N ALA A 181 13.79 -3.31 -7.29
CA ALA A 181 14.26 -1.94 -7.12
C ALA A 181 13.12 -0.94 -6.90
N ASN A 182 11.98 -1.10 -7.60
CA ASN A 182 10.85 -0.16 -7.52
C ASN A 182 9.66 -0.66 -6.69
N ALA A 183 9.67 -1.92 -6.24
CA ALA A 183 8.53 -2.51 -5.54
C ALA A 183 8.12 -1.74 -4.28
N PHE A 184 9.09 -1.32 -3.47
CA PHE A 184 8.84 -0.52 -2.28
C PHE A 184 8.43 0.91 -2.62
N GLU A 185 8.95 1.46 -3.72
CA GLU A 185 8.54 2.78 -4.21
C GLU A 185 7.08 2.80 -4.64
N ILE A 186 6.61 1.75 -5.31
CA ILE A 186 5.21 1.57 -5.69
C ILE A 186 4.34 1.44 -4.44
N ALA A 187 4.78 0.68 -3.42
CA ALA A 187 4.06 0.54 -2.16
C ALA A 187 3.90 1.90 -1.45
N ASP A 188 4.99 2.66 -1.34
CA ASP A 188 4.98 3.99 -0.75
C ASP A 188 4.08 4.96 -1.53
N ASP A 189 4.05 4.85 -2.88
CA ASP A 189 3.20 5.70 -3.72
C ASP A 189 1.71 5.38 -3.55
N VAL A 190 1.34 4.12 -3.42
CA VAL A 190 -0.05 3.73 -3.13
C VAL A 190 -0.49 4.22 -1.76
N LEU A 191 0.38 4.13 -0.73
CA LEU A 191 0.10 4.72 0.59
C LEU A 191 -0.10 6.24 0.49
N ARG A 192 0.76 6.92 -0.25
CA ARG A 192 0.63 8.35 -0.53
C ARG A 192 -0.70 8.66 -1.20
N GLN A 193 -1.05 7.95 -2.26
CA GLN A 193 -2.32 8.15 -2.97
C GLN A 193 -3.53 7.98 -2.05
N ALA A 194 -3.51 6.98 -1.15
CA ALA A 194 -4.57 6.76 -0.20
C ALA A 194 -4.77 7.96 0.73
N VAL A 195 -3.70 8.45 1.34
CA VAL A 195 -3.75 9.61 2.25
C VAL A 195 -4.14 10.87 1.49
N THR A 196 -3.52 11.13 0.33
CA THR A 196 -3.78 12.32 -0.48
C THR A 196 -5.23 12.35 -0.97
N SER A 197 -5.78 11.22 -1.44
CA SER A 197 -7.17 11.17 -1.92
C SER A 197 -8.20 11.56 -0.87
N ILE A 198 -7.97 11.19 0.40
CA ILE A 198 -8.88 11.58 1.49
C ILE A 198 -8.63 13.04 1.92
N SER A 199 -7.35 13.45 2.00
CA SER A 199 -6.97 14.81 2.38
C SER A 199 -7.48 15.84 1.37
N ASP A 200 -7.36 15.55 0.08
CA ASP A 200 -7.81 16.44 -1.00
C ASP A 200 -9.33 16.66 -0.97
N LEU A 201 -10.11 15.62 -0.64
CA LEU A 201 -11.55 15.75 -0.50
C LEU A 201 -11.98 16.72 0.61
N ILE A 202 -11.17 16.85 1.66
CA ILE A 202 -11.45 17.71 2.81
C ILE A 202 -10.90 19.12 2.59
N LYS A 203 -9.73 19.24 1.96
CA LYS A 203 -8.95 20.49 1.90
C LYS A 203 -9.16 21.28 0.63
N ASN A 204 -9.28 20.59 -0.51
CA ASN A 204 -9.38 21.26 -1.79
C ASN A 204 -10.82 21.65 -2.07
N THR A 205 -11.03 22.94 -2.36
CA THR A 205 -12.30 23.41 -2.89
C THR A 205 -12.46 22.88 -4.31
N GLY A 206 -13.11 21.72 -4.44
CA GLY A 206 -13.48 21.13 -5.71
C GLY A 206 -14.81 21.70 -6.23
N PHE A 207 -15.29 21.15 -7.34
CA PHE A 207 -16.62 21.47 -7.87
C PHE A 207 -17.74 20.93 -6.95
N ILE A 208 -17.49 19.74 -6.34
CA ILE A 208 -18.34 19.16 -5.31
C ILE A 208 -17.44 18.87 -4.10
N ASN A 209 -17.66 19.67 -3.05
CA ASN A 209 -16.90 19.55 -1.81
C ASN A 209 -17.61 18.63 -0.82
N LEU A 210 -16.80 17.88 -0.11
CA LEU A 210 -17.23 17.16 1.08
C LEU A 210 -16.83 17.95 2.32
N ASP A 211 -17.73 18.05 3.28
CA ASP A 211 -17.35 18.57 4.57
C ASP A 211 -16.66 17.50 5.43
N PHE A 212 -15.96 17.94 6.46
CA PHE A 212 -15.28 17.03 7.39
C PHE A 212 -16.25 16.13 8.15
N ALA A 213 -17.50 16.58 8.38
CA ALA A 213 -18.52 15.79 9.05
C ALA A 213 -18.96 14.59 8.19
N ASP A 214 -19.05 14.76 6.87
CA ASP A 214 -19.36 13.69 5.92
C ASP A 214 -18.28 12.59 5.94
N VAL A 215 -17.02 12.98 5.85
CA VAL A 215 -15.89 12.05 5.92
C VAL A 215 -15.86 11.35 7.29
N THR A 216 -16.11 12.09 8.37
CA THR A 216 -16.18 11.53 9.72
C THR A 216 -17.30 10.50 9.83
N CYS A 217 -18.46 10.76 9.25
CA CYS A 217 -19.60 9.82 9.28
C CYS A 217 -19.25 8.45 8.67
N ILE A 218 -18.48 8.44 7.58
CA ILE A 218 -18.09 7.20 6.90
C ILE A 218 -16.90 6.50 7.59
N MET A 219 -15.96 7.27 8.15
CA MET A 219 -14.67 6.73 8.62
C MET A 219 -14.68 6.39 10.13
N LYS A 220 -15.53 7.04 10.94
CA LYS A 220 -15.53 6.88 12.40
C LYS A 220 -16.05 5.50 12.81
N ASN A 221 -15.22 4.77 13.58
CA ASN A 221 -15.52 3.41 14.04
C ASN A 221 -15.88 2.43 12.91
N ALA A 222 -15.41 2.67 11.70
CA ALA A 222 -15.75 1.86 10.52
C ALA A 222 -14.94 0.56 10.40
N GLY A 223 -13.87 0.41 11.20
CA GLY A 223 -13.05 -0.81 11.20
C GLY A 223 -12.21 -0.95 9.94
N PHE A 224 -12.33 -2.07 9.24
CA PHE A 224 -11.59 -2.26 7.98
C PHE A 224 -12.09 -1.36 6.87
N ALA A 225 -11.15 -0.76 6.14
CA ALA A 225 -11.39 0.00 4.93
C ALA A 225 -10.65 -0.61 3.75
N HIS A 226 -11.26 -0.59 2.58
CA HIS A 226 -10.63 -1.01 1.33
C HIS A 226 -10.58 0.15 0.36
N MET A 227 -9.50 0.22 -0.42
CA MET A 227 -9.33 1.26 -1.42
C MET A 227 -9.14 0.65 -2.80
N GLY A 228 -9.82 1.21 -3.78
CA GLY A 228 -9.58 0.95 -5.19
C GLY A 228 -9.31 2.24 -5.93
N VAL A 229 -8.41 2.17 -6.89
CA VAL A 229 -8.09 3.29 -7.78
C VAL A 229 -8.19 2.80 -9.21
N GLY A 230 -8.90 3.56 -10.03
CA GLY A 230 -8.96 3.34 -11.47
C GLY A 230 -8.61 4.61 -12.22
N ARG A 231 -7.99 4.46 -13.37
CA ARG A 231 -7.64 5.56 -14.29
C ARG A 231 -8.00 5.16 -15.69
N ALA A 232 -8.61 6.08 -16.43
CA ALA A 232 -8.90 5.87 -17.84
C ALA A 232 -8.86 7.20 -18.59
N ALA A 233 -8.62 7.11 -19.91
CA ALA A 233 -8.55 8.25 -20.81
C ALA A 233 -9.43 8.01 -22.03
N GLY A 234 -9.87 9.08 -22.70
CA GLY A 234 -10.65 9.02 -23.92
C GLY A 234 -12.15 8.81 -23.68
N LYS A 235 -12.84 8.25 -24.67
CA LYS A 235 -14.31 8.11 -24.65
C LYS A 235 -14.75 7.05 -23.63
N GLY A 236 -15.66 7.40 -22.71
CA GLY A 236 -16.14 6.50 -21.65
C GLY A 236 -15.17 6.38 -20.48
N LYS A 237 -14.21 7.31 -20.37
CA LYS A 237 -13.17 7.31 -19.34
C LYS A 237 -13.69 7.20 -17.91
N ALA A 238 -14.84 7.79 -17.62
CA ALA A 238 -15.43 7.79 -16.28
C ALA A 238 -15.93 6.40 -15.86
N GLU A 239 -16.69 5.72 -16.73
CA GLU A 239 -17.16 4.35 -16.48
C GLU A 239 -16.00 3.35 -16.38
N ASP A 240 -15.01 3.46 -17.28
CA ASP A 240 -13.85 2.57 -17.28
C ASP A 240 -13.00 2.77 -16.03
N ALA A 241 -12.75 4.03 -15.61
CA ALA A 241 -12.04 4.33 -14.38
C ALA A 241 -12.81 3.81 -13.14
N ALA A 242 -14.12 4.03 -13.06
CA ALA A 242 -14.94 3.53 -11.96
C ALA A 242 -14.95 2.00 -11.90
N ARG A 243 -15.07 1.33 -13.04
CA ARG A 243 -15.01 -0.13 -13.15
C ARG A 243 -13.66 -0.68 -12.67
N MET A 244 -12.55 -0.03 -13.07
CA MET A 244 -11.21 -0.38 -12.62
C MET A 244 -11.04 -0.14 -11.12
N ALA A 245 -11.61 0.94 -10.57
CA ALA A 245 -11.56 1.21 -9.15
C ALA A 245 -12.29 0.14 -8.32
N VAL A 246 -13.52 -0.21 -8.72
CA VAL A 246 -14.34 -1.25 -8.06
C VAL A 246 -13.70 -2.64 -8.17
N ALA A 247 -13.09 -2.95 -9.31
CA ALA A 247 -12.40 -4.22 -9.57
C ALA A 247 -10.91 -4.18 -9.17
N SER A 248 -10.48 -3.15 -8.45
CA SER A 248 -9.08 -2.96 -8.11
C SER A 248 -8.48 -4.16 -7.36
N PRO A 249 -7.34 -4.68 -7.80
CA PRO A 249 -6.67 -5.78 -7.11
C PRO A 249 -6.15 -5.40 -5.72
N LEU A 250 -6.11 -4.11 -5.37
CA LEU A 250 -5.75 -3.65 -4.03
C LEU A 250 -6.83 -3.99 -3.00
N MET A 251 -8.09 -4.16 -3.42
CA MET A 251 -9.17 -4.60 -2.55
C MET A 251 -9.01 -6.08 -2.20
N GLU A 252 -8.94 -6.42 -0.91
CA GLU A 252 -8.90 -7.83 -0.46
C GLU A 252 -10.26 -8.52 -0.64
N THR A 253 -11.34 -7.74 -0.58
CA THR A 253 -12.73 -8.19 -0.75
C THR A 253 -13.44 -7.32 -1.79
N SER A 254 -14.58 -7.79 -2.30
CA SER A 254 -15.48 -6.96 -3.11
C SER A 254 -16.04 -5.81 -2.25
N ILE A 255 -16.33 -4.66 -2.87
CA ILE A 255 -17.08 -3.57 -2.19
C ILE A 255 -18.53 -3.96 -1.87
N ASN A 256 -18.98 -5.09 -2.39
CA ASN A 256 -20.31 -5.63 -2.12
C ASN A 256 -20.43 -6.02 -0.63
N GLY A 257 -21.16 -5.22 0.12
CA GLY A 257 -21.25 -5.34 1.59
C GLY A 257 -20.64 -4.15 2.34
N ALA A 258 -20.07 -3.18 1.66
CA ALA A 258 -19.67 -1.93 2.27
C ALA A 258 -20.89 -1.07 2.59
N HIS A 259 -21.03 -0.62 3.83
CA HIS A 259 -22.10 0.28 4.26
C HIS A 259 -21.73 1.77 4.18
N GLY A 260 -20.44 2.08 4.06
CA GLY A 260 -19.93 3.42 3.81
C GLY A 260 -19.04 3.43 2.59
N VAL A 261 -19.26 4.33 1.66
CA VAL A 261 -18.45 4.46 0.44
C VAL A 261 -18.12 5.93 0.20
N LEU A 262 -16.86 6.21 0.06
CA LEU A 262 -16.34 7.51 -0.34
C LEU A 262 -15.78 7.41 -1.75
N ILE A 263 -16.27 8.28 -2.64
CA ILE A 263 -15.84 8.32 -4.04
C ILE A 263 -15.15 9.67 -4.29
N ASN A 264 -13.91 9.63 -4.75
CA ASN A 264 -13.20 10.81 -5.24
C ASN A 264 -12.99 10.68 -6.75
N ILE A 265 -13.54 11.62 -7.51
CA ILE A 265 -13.40 11.70 -8.95
C ILE A 265 -12.50 12.90 -9.26
N THR A 266 -11.33 12.64 -9.84
CA THR A 266 -10.38 13.68 -10.25
C THR A 266 -10.22 13.64 -11.76
N GLY A 267 -10.35 14.79 -12.41
CA GLY A 267 -10.18 14.89 -13.85
C GLY A 267 -9.79 16.30 -14.28
N SER A 268 -9.62 16.49 -15.59
CA SER A 268 -9.41 17.80 -16.20
C SER A 268 -10.70 18.64 -16.16
N GLU A 269 -10.59 19.93 -16.43
CA GLU A 269 -11.74 20.88 -16.44
C GLU A 269 -12.84 20.53 -17.46
N ASP A 270 -12.54 19.66 -18.44
CA ASP A 270 -13.48 19.14 -19.43
C ASP A 270 -14.37 17.99 -18.92
N MET A 271 -14.19 17.55 -17.68
CA MET A 271 -15.02 16.51 -17.05
C MET A 271 -16.49 16.98 -16.95
N GLY A 272 -17.37 16.27 -17.64
CA GLY A 272 -18.79 16.57 -17.68
C GLY A 272 -19.57 16.03 -16.49
N LEU A 273 -20.77 16.58 -16.26
CA LEU A 273 -21.69 16.05 -15.23
C LEU A 273 -22.07 14.59 -15.53
N GLU A 274 -22.24 14.24 -16.82
CA GLU A 274 -22.54 12.86 -17.24
C GLU A 274 -21.42 11.89 -16.85
N ASP A 275 -20.15 12.31 -16.87
CA ASP A 275 -19.02 11.50 -16.45
C ASP A 275 -19.07 11.20 -14.94
N VAL A 276 -19.38 12.22 -14.13
CA VAL A 276 -19.53 12.09 -12.69
C VAL A 276 -20.68 11.16 -12.32
N GLU A 277 -21.85 11.34 -12.97
CA GLU A 277 -23.02 10.49 -12.77
C GLU A 277 -22.75 9.03 -13.16
N ALA A 278 -22.10 8.79 -14.31
CA ALA A 278 -21.77 7.46 -14.78
C ALA A 278 -20.83 6.72 -13.81
N ALA A 279 -19.80 7.40 -13.32
CA ALA A 279 -18.89 6.85 -12.34
C ALA A 279 -19.57 6.55 -11.00
N ALA A 280 -20.38 7.48 -10.49
CA ALA A 280 -21.09 7.33 -9.22
C ALA A 280 -22.12 6.18 -9.26
N ASN A 281 -22.92 6.08 -10.33
CA ASN A 281 -23.90 5.01 -10.51
C ASN A 281 -23.26 3.63 -10.53
N LEU A 282 -22.12 3.46 -11.22
CA LEU A 282 -21.41 2.20 -11.30
C LEU A 282 -20.89 1.74 -9.92
N VAL A 283 -20.39 2.65 -9.11
CA VAL A 283 -19.95 2.36 -7.75
C VAL A 283 -21.14 2.05 -6.85
N GLN A 284 -22.25 2.77 -7.00
CA GLN A 284 -23.48 2.54 -6.24
C GLN A 284 -24.07 1.15 -6.51
N GLU A 285 -24.10 0.72 -7.76
CA GLU A 285 -24.55 -0.63 -8.14
C GLU A 285 -23.69 -1.74 -7.53
N ALA A 286 -22.41 -1.46 -7.29
CA ALA A 286 -21.45 -2.41 -6.75
C ALA A 286 -21.42 -2.45 -5.21
N ALA A 287 -21.93 -1.44 -4.53
CA ALA A 287 -21.97 -1.32 -3.07
C ALA A 287 -23.21 -2.02 -2.47
N HIS A 288 -23.33 -2.01 -1.13
CA HIS A 288 -24.55 -2.48 -0.47
C HIS A 288 -25.74 -1.55 -0.82
N PRO A 289 -26.97 -2.07 -1.02
CA PRO A 289 -28.15 -1.24 -1.36
C PRO A 289 -28.43 -0.10 -0.36
N ASP A 290 -28.13 -0.33 0.92
CA ASP A 290 -28.33 0.66 1.98
C ASP A 290 -27.02 1.43 2.31
N ALA A 291 -26.01 1.38 1.42
CA ALA A 291 -24.76 2.07 1.65
C ALA A 291 -24.92 3.59 1.67
N ASN A 292 -24.29 4.25 2.65
CA ASN A 292 -24.11 5.69 2.62
C ASN A 292 -22.96 6.02 1.64
N ILE A 293 -23.30 6.61 0.50
CA ILE A 293 -22.34 6.94 -0.56
C ILE A 293 -22.15 8.44 -0.62
N ILE A 294 -20.91 8.86 -0.44
CA ILE A 294 -20.50 10.25 -0.50
C ILE A 294 -19.51 10.39 -1.63
N PHE A 295 -19.69 11.38 -2.51
CA PHE A 295 -18.80 11.63 -3.62
C PHE A 295 -18.32 13.07 -3.66
N GLY A 296 -17.07 13.26 -4.06
CA GLY A 296 -16.47 14.54 -4.37
C GLY A 296 -15.86 14.54 -5.77
N ALA A 297 -15.81 15.72 -6.37
CA ALA A 297 -15.22 15.92 -7.68
C ALA A 297 -14.23 17.08 -7.63
N THR A 298 -13.00 16.82 -8.06
CA THR A 298 -11.91 17.79 -8.07
C THR A 298 -11.30 17.89 -9.45
N PHE A 299 -10.86 19.10 -9.84
CA PHE A 299 -10.13 19.31 -11.07
C PHE A 299 -8.62 19.31 -10.81
N ASP A 300 -7.88 18.67 -11.70
CA ASP A 300 -6.43 18.64 -11.71
C ASP A 300 -5.94 19.01 -13.11
N GLU A 301 -5.39 20.21 -13.24
CA GLU A 301 -4.90 20.75 -14.52
C GLU A 301 -3.79 19.91 -15.14
N SER A 302 -3.11 19.09 -14.35
CA SER A 302 -2.06 18.19 -14.83
C SER A 302 -2.60 16.96 -15.59
N MET A 303 -3.90 16.65 -15.42
CA MET A 303 -4.57 15.54 -16.07
C MET A 303 -5.16 15.99 -17.41
N GLN A 304 -4.60 15.48 -18.51
CA GLN A 304 -5.10 15.77 -19.86
C GLN A 304 -5.92 14.58 -20.37
N ASP A 305 -7.23 14.82 -20.63
CA ASP A 305 -8.18 13.79 -21.12
C ASP A 305 -8.21 12.49 -20.30
N GLU A 306 -7.83 12.56 -19.03
CA GLU A 306 -7.80 11.42 -18.10
C GLU A 306 -8.75 11.68 -16.94
N ILE A 307 -9.42 10.62 -16.44
CA ILE A 307 -10.18 10.63 -15.19
C ILE A 307 -9.58 9.57 -14.26
N ARG A 308 -9.43 9.94 -13.01
CA ARG A 308 -9.06 9.06 -11.91
C ARG A 308 -10.22 8.94 -10.93
N VAL A 309 -10.67 7.73 -10.69
CA VAL A 309 -11.68 7.43 -9.67
C VAL A 309 -11.01 6.69 -8.53
N THR A 310 -11.12 7.22 -7.33
CA THR A 310 -10.69 6.56 -6.09
C THR A 310 -11.92 6.22 -5.26
N VAL A 311 -12.06 4.97 -4.91
CA VAL A 311 -13.16 4.46 -4.08
C VAL A 311 -12.59 3.97 -2.77
N ILE A 312 -13.14 4.45 -1.64
CA ILE A 312 -12.82 3.96 -0.31
C ILE A 312 -14.10 3.38 0.27
N ALA A 313 -14.09 2.09 0.53
CA ALA A 313 -15.21 1.33 1.04
C ALA A 313 -14.96 0.93 2.49
N THR A 314 -15.94 1.14 3.36
CA THR A 314 -15.87 0.93 4.82
C THR A 314 -17.12 0.24 5.34
N GLY A 315 -17.11 -0.14 6.62
CA GLY A 315 -18.31 -0.67 7.27
C GLY A 315 -18.69 -2.06 6.76
N PHE A 316 -17.71 -2.90 6.48
CA PHE A 316 -17.96 -4.29 6.13
C PHE A 316 -18.47 -5.04 7.35
N GLU A 317 -19.57 -5.76 7.22
CA GLU A 317 -19.98 -6.70 8.26
C GLU A 317 -18.87 -7.74 8.45
N GLU A 318 -18.43 -7.95 9.70
CA GLU A 318 -17.52 -9.05 10.00
C GLU A 318 -18.21 -10.35 9.55
N ALA A 319 -17.73 -10.96 8.50
CA ALA A 319 -18.17 -12.29 8.13
C ALA A 319 -17.92 -13.22 9.33
N PRO A 320 -18.96 -13.92 9.85
CA PRO A 320 -18.77 -14.82 10.96
C PRO A 320 -17.64 -15.80 10.61
N ALA A 321 -16.62 -15.84 11.48
CA ALA A 321 -15.44 -16.66 11.31
C ALA A 321 -15.88 -18.12 11.08
N GLY A 322 -15.88 -18.60 9.83
CA GLY A 322 -16.21 -19.98 9.53
C GLY A 322 -16.78 -20.32 8.16
N LYS A 323 -17.08 -19.38 7.28
CA LYS A 323 -17.45 -19.75 5.89
C LYS A 323 -16.31 -19.36 4.94
N LYS A 324 -15.54 -20.37 4.51
CA LYS A 324 -14.71 -20.27 3.32
C LYS A 324 -15.66 -19.85 2.18
N THR A 325 -15.53 -18.63 1.69
CA THR A 325 -16.17 -18.19 0.47
C THR A 325 -15.67 -19.10 -0.64
N GLU A 326 -16.55 -19.84 -1.25
CA GLU A 326 -16.26 -20.61 -2.46
C GLU A 326 -15.65 -19.66 -3.48
N ALA A 327 -14.52 -20.08 -4.03
CA ALA A 327 -13.83 -19.40 -5.09
C ALA A 327 -14.82 -19.06 -6.22
N ALA A 328 -14.72 -17.84 -6.73
CA ALA A 328 -15.44 -17.40 -7.92
C ALA A 328 -15.37 -18.48 -9.03
N PRO A 329 -16.43 -18.71 -9.79
CA PRO A 329 -16.46 -19.77 -10.79
C PRO A 329 -15.37 -19.51 -11.86
N GLU A 330 -14.42 -20.44 -11.95
CA GLU A 330 -13.46 -20.48 -13.06
C GLU A 330 -14.23 -20.41 -14.38
N VAL A 331 -13.98 -19.35 -15.13
CA VAL A 331 -14.41 -19.26 -16.53
C VAL A 331 -13.76 -20.42 -17.28
N LYS A 332 -14.51 -21.49 -17.50
CA LYS A 332 -14.10 -22.62 -18.33
C LYS A 332 -13.82 -22.12 -19.74
N LYS A 333 -12.54 -22.04 -20.10
CA LYS A 333 -12.13 -21.89 -21.49
C LYS A 333 -12.79 -23.01 -22.33
N PRO A 334 -13.33 -22.72 -23.52
CA PRO A 334 -13.89 -23.75 -24.35
C PRO A 334 -12.81 -24.77 -24.72
N VAL A 335 -13.08 -26.04 -24.37
CA VAL A 335 -12.25 -27.17 -24.76
C VAL A 335 -12.45 -27.38 -26.25
N VAL A 336 -11.47 -26.97 -27.04
CA VAL A 336 -11.37 -27.36 -28.45
C VAL A 336 -10.98 -28.84 -28.48
N LYS A 337 -11.92 -29.71 -28.92
CA LYS A 337 -11.63 -31.13 -29.16
C LYS A 337 -10.58 -31.23 -30.26
N PRO A 338 -9.48 -31.99 -30.07
CA PRO A 338 -8.56 -32.27 -31.16
C PRO A 338 -9.24 -33.17 -32.20
N ALA A 339 -9.14 -32.75 -33.46
CA ALA A 339 -9.58 -33.57 -34.60
C ALA A 339 -8.76 -34.84 -34.69
N ALA A 340 -9.41 -35.95 -35.02
CA ALA A 340 -8.85 -37.27 -35.19
C ALA A 340 -7.74 -37.27 -36.24
N LYS A 341 -6.56 -37.83 -35.90
CA LYS A 341 -5.53 -38.18 -36.86
C LYS A 341 -5.86 -39.51 -37.55
N PRO A 342 -5.50 -39.69 -38.84
CA PRO A 342 -5.71 -40.90 -39.57
C PRO A 342 -4.86 -42.06 -39.05
N VAL A 343 -5.46 -43.24 -39.05
CA VAL A 343 -4.86 -44.53 -38.71
C VAL A 343 -3.91 -44.96 -39.85
N GLU A 344 -2.64 -45.21 -39.57
CA GLU A 344 -1.75 -46.00 -40.43
C GLU A 344 -1.45 -47.34 -39.76
N PRO A 345 -1.26 -48.43 -40.54
CA PRO A 345 -1.40 -49.79 -40.05
C PRO A 345 -0.11 -50.30 -39.36
N ALA A 346 -0.34 -51.18 -38.42
CA ALA A 346 0.66 -51.94 -37.67
C ALA A 346 1.56 -52.79 -38.57
N PHE A 347 2.86 -52.73 -38.29
CA PHE A 347 3.80 -53.76 -38.75
C PHE A 347 4.40 -54.44 -37.50
N GLU A 348 4.02 -55.69 -37.29
CA GLU A 348 4.67 -56.59 -36.35
C GLU A 348 6.02 -57.04 -36.86
N MET A 349 7.03 -57.03 -35.99
CA MET A 349 8.16 -57.98 -36.08
C MET A 349 8.79 -58.25 -34.72
N PRO A 350 9.40 -59.40 -34.44
CA PRO A 350 9.38 -60.06 -33.15
C PRO A 350 10.64 -59.86 -32.30
N ALA A 351 10.48 -60.26 -31.04
CA ALA A 351 11.50 -60.30 -30.00
C ALA A 351 12.65 -61.24 -30.37
N GLN A 352 13.89 -60.83 -30.10
CA GLN A 352 14.98 -61.72 -29.75
C GLN A 352 15.81 -61.17 -28.58
N ASN A 353 15.76 -61.96 -27.50
CA ASN A 353 16.71 -61.90 -26.39
C ASN A 353 18.09 -62.22 -26.88
N LEU A 354 19.14 -61.62 -26.28
CA LEU A 354 20.29 -62.38 -25.85
C LEU A 354 21.13 -61.60 -24.78
N PHE A 355 21.43 -62.30 -23.84
CA PHE A 355 22.19 -62.25 -22.65
C PHE A 355 23.66 -61.77 -22.74
N THR A 356 24.13 -61.37 -21.55
CA THR A 356 25.47 -61.60 -20.89
C THR A 356 26.50 -60.54 -21.15
N SER A 357 26.97 -59.96 -20.09
CA SER A 357 27.87 -60.26 -19.01
C SER A 357 29.21 -59.53 -19.10
N ALA A 358 29.51 -58.98 -17.98
CA ALA A 358 30.82 -58.98 -17.31
C ALA A 358 31.93 -57.99 -17.67
N ALA A 359 32.26 -57.28 -16.67
CA ALA A 359 33.61 -57.17 -16.07
C ALA A 359 34.62 -56.16 -16.61
N GLU A 360 34.93 -55.22 -15.77
CA GLU A 360 36.23 -54.99 -15.10
C GLU A 360 37.37 -54.33 -15.89
N LYS A 361 38.00 -53.43 -15.16
CA LYS A 361 39.38 -52.92 -15.15
C LYS A 361 39.70 -51.74 -16.05
N ALA A 362 40.12 -50.73 -15.52
CA ALA A 362 41.26 -50.25 -14.75
C ALA A 362 42.03 -49.14 -15.49
N VAL A 363 42.22 -48.06 -14.75
CA VAL A 363 43.46 -47.26 -14.66
C VAL A 363 44.23 -46.92 -15.90
N GLU A 364 44.37 -45.61 -16.17
CA GLU A 364 45.65 -44.93 -16.31
C GLU A 364 45.49 -43.42 -16.62
N GLU A 365 46.01 -42.58 -15.77
CA GLU A 365 46.59 -41.28 -16.07
C GLU A 365 48.04 -41.52 -16.55
N PRO A 366 48.83 -40.59 -17.08
CA PRO A 366 48.71 -39.16 -17.31
C PRO A 366 49.31 -38.67 -18.67
N ALA A 367 49.18 -37.37 -18.98
CA ALA A 367 50.27 -36.51 -19.51
C ALA A 367 49.82 -35.10 -19.91
N ALA A 368 50.33 -34.15 -19.20
CA ALA A 368 51.08 -32.94 -19.47
C ALA A 368 50.73 -32.04 -20.70
N ALA A 369 50.52 -30.83 -20.33
CA ALA A 369 50.47 -29.49 -20.87
C ALA A 369 51.11 -29.18 -22.25
N PRO A 370 50.82 -28.03 -22.90
CA PRO A 370 51.53 -26.79 -22.54
C PRO A 370 50.69 -25.48 -22.53
N GLN A 371 51.30 -24.52 -21.85
CA GLN A 371 51.03 -23.14 -21.57
C GLN A 371 50.79 -22.23 -22.80
N SER A 372 49.99 -21.22 -22.60
CA SER A 372 50.20 -19.74 -22.67
C SER A 372 48.90 -19.11 -23.14
N SER A 373 48.37 -18.04 -22.58
CA SER A 373 48.88 -16.69 -22.43
C SER A 373 47.93 -15.83 -21.57
N ASP A 374 48.52 -15.01 -20.76
CA ASP A 374 48.08 -13.76 -20.12
C ASP A 374 46.65 -13.27 -20.38
N GLU A 375 45.82 -13.29 -19.32
CA GLU A 375 44.78 -12.31 -19.06
C GLU A 375 44.92 -11.86 -17.61
N GLU A 376 45.32 -10.59 -17.44
CA GLU A 376 45.43 -9.93 -16.13
C GLU A 376 44.07 -9.85 -15.44
N ASP A 377 44.02 -10.32 -14.19
CA ASP A 377 42.86 -10.25 -13.29
C ASP A 377 42.55 -8.77 -12.96
N PRO A 378 41.29 -8.31 -13.17
CA PRO A 378 40.92 -6.91 -12.88
C PRO A 378 41.03 -6.50 -11.41
N PHE A 379 41.29 -7.44 -10.50
CA PHE A 379 41.41 -7.16 -9.06
C PHE A 379 42.82 -6.78 -8.60
N ASP A 380 43.86 -7.03 -9.39
CA ASP A 380 45.25 -6.69 -9.00
C ASP A 380 45.55 -5.19 -9.08
N SER A 381 44.78 -4.43 -9.81
CA SER A 381 44.91 -2.95 -9.87
C SER A 381 44.37 -2.22 -8.61
N ILE A 382 43.47 -2.85 -7.87
CA ILE A 382 42.88 -2.25 -6.65
C ILE A 382 43.80 -2.41 -5.44
N PHE A 383 44.59 -3.50 -5.37
CA PHE A 383 45.53 -3.73 -4.27
C PHE A 383 46.80 -2.86 -4.32
N LYS A 384 47.16 -2.33 -5.49
CA LYS A 384 48.33 -1.42 -5.64
C LYS A 384 48.06 0.01 -5.16
N ILE A 385 46.79 0.40 -5.02
CA ILE A 385 46.44 1.75 -4.54
C ILE A 385 46.43 1.84 -3.00
N PHE A 386 46.30 0.74 -2.28
CA PHE A 386 46.21 0.73 -0.80
C PHE A 386 47.56 0.55 -0.09
N ASN A 387 48.64 0.26 -0.79
CA ASN A 387 49.96 0.04 -0.16
C ASN A 387 51.03 1.11 -0.50
N ALA A 388 50.61 2.29 -0.94
CA ALA A 388 51.52 3.44 -1.09
C ALA A 388 51.10 4.54 -0.10
N LYS A 389 51.42 4.32 1.16
CA LYS A 389 51.94 5.25 2.20
C LYS A 389 51.79 4.64 3.57
#